data_df14fe97578e57090787ab888839d7cd
#
_entry.id   df14fe97578e57090787ab888839d7cd
#
_cell.length_a   1.000
_cell.length_b   1.000
_cell.length_c   1.000
_cell.angle_alpha   90.00
_cell.angle_beta   90.00
_cell.angle_gamma   90.00
#
_symmetry.space_group_name_H-M   'P 1'
#
loop_
_entity.id
_entity.type
_entity.pdbx_description
1 polymer ?
#
loop_
_entity_poly.entity_id
_entity_poly.type
_entity_poly.pdbx_seq_one_letter_code
_entity_poly.pdbx_strand_id
1 'polypeptide(L)'
;MSMEIGVIIGSESHVKYVARIFKEREVENPPRPEDCSLGKFVIMGRETVGIITNTTIVDPDYGRRIYGSVEEMRALIPDYLDEREKFVSIVAIGTKSKQGIISSTPFVGELVRVMDREEIRAFHEKNGVLRISYLPYLYEEPLFDAIVNALVDELSTIFEERRDVLEGVRKMALWKRMKEVYR
;
A
#
# COMPACT_ATOMS: atom_id res chain seq x y z
N MET A 1 -1.76 18.12 5.65
CA MET A 1 -3.06 17.39 5.53
C MET A 1 -2.75 16.01 4.98
N SER A 2 -3.09 14.95 5.68
CA SER A 2 -2.88 13.59 5.19
C SER A 2 -3.89 13.26 4.08
N MET A 3 -3.41 12.69 2.97
CA MET A 3 -4.24 12.33 1.81
C MET A 3 -5.06 11.09 2.11
N GLU A 4 -6.39 11.20 2.12
CA GLU A 4 -7.29 10.05 2.15
C GLU A 4 -7.40 9.43 0.78
N ILE A 5 -7.18 8.11 0.69
CA ILE A 5 -7.13 7.42 -0.60
C ILE A 5 -8.29 6.47 -0.84
N GLY A 6 -8.99 6.05 0.20
CA GLY A 6 -10.10 5.09 0.05
C GLY A 6 -10.67 4.62 1.37
N VAL A 7 -11.44 3.55 1.28
CA VAL A 7 -12.11 2.91 2.41
C VAL A 7 -11.86 1.41 2.41
N ILE A 8 -11.77 0.81 3.61
CA ILE A 8 -11.68 -0.64 3.78
C ILE A 8 -13.02 -1.26 3.37
N ILE A 9 -12.97 -2.24 2.49
CA ILE A 9 -14.16 -2.97 2.02
C ILE A 9 -14.19 -4.43 2.51
N GLY A 10 -13.05 -4.96 2.98
CA GLY A 10 -12.95 -6.32 3.49
C GLY A 10 -11.54 -6.70 3.90
N SER A 11 -11.40 -7.93 4.35
CA SER A 11 -10.11 -8.53 4.70
C SER A 11 -10.05 -10.00 4.25
N GLU A 12 -8.86 -10.44 3.84
CA GLU A 12 -8.57 -11.85 3.52
C GLU A 12 -8.07 -12.60 4.76
N SER A 13 -7.50 -11.90 5.71
CA SER A 13 -6.99 -12.44 6.97
C SER A 13 -6.91 -11.34 8.03
N HIS A 14 -6.47 -11.72 9.24
CA HIS A 14 -6.25 -10.76 10.34
C HIS A 14 -5.30 -9.61 10.00
N VAL A 15 -4.39 -9.83 9.06
CA VAL A 15 -3.39 -8.84 8.65
C VAL A 15 -3.51 -8.35 7.21
N LYS A 16 -4.34 -8.98 6.38
CA LYS A 16 -4.52 -8.62 4.96
C LYS A 16 -5.88 -7.97 4.72
N TYR A 17 -5.87 -6.75 4.26
CA TYR A 17 -7.05 -5.92 4.01
C TYR A 17 -7.16 -5.55 2.55
N VAL A 18 -8.39 -5.30 2.11
CA VAL A 18 -8.69 -4.77 0.79
C VAL A 18 -9.36 -3.42 0.98
N ALA A 19 -8.84 -2.41 0.31
CA ALA A 19 -9.45 -1.09 0.28
C ALA A 19 -9.85 -0.70 -1.14
N ARG A 20 -11.01 -0.09 -1.28
CA ARG A 20 -11.46 0.55 -2.50
C ARG A 20 -10.94 1.98 -2.53
N ILE A 21 -10.33 2.36 -3.62
CA ILE A 21 -9.76 3.70 -3.83
C ILE A 21 -10.86 4.66 -4.29
N PHE A 22 -10.84 5.88 -3.77
CA PHE A 22 -11.77 6.93 -4.14
C PHE A 22 -11.61 7.36 -5.61
N LYS A 23 -12.73 7.60 -6.27
CA LYS A 23 -12.80 8.16 -7.62
C LYS A 23 -12.76 9.68 -7.60
N GLU A 24 -12.45 10.28 -8.75
CA GLU A 24 -12.32 11.75 -8.90
C GLU A 24 -13.53 12.55 -8.43
N ARG A 25 -14.75 11.96 -8.50
CA ARG A 25 -16.00 12.65 -8.11
C ARG A 25 -16.48 12.34 -6.69
N GLU A 26 -15.79 11.43 -5.98
CA GLU A 26 -16.24 11.03 -4.63
C GLU A 26 -15.65 11.90 -3.53
N VAL A 27 -14.52 12.54 -3.78
CA VAL A 27 -13.79 13.36 -2.80
C VAL A 27 -13.26 14.63 -3.45
N GLU A 28 -13.09 15.67 -2.63
CA GLU A 28 -12.59 16.98 -3.09
C GLU A 28 -11.15 16.90 -3.65
N ASN A 29 -10.33 16.06 -3.03
CA ASN A 29 -8.94 15.82 -3.46
C ASN A 29 -8.76 14.34 -3.78
N PRO A 30 -9.00 13.90 -5.02
CA PRO A 30 -8.89 12.50 -5.40
C PRO A 30 -7.42 12.03 -5.36
N PRO A 31 -7.18 10.77 -4.94
CA PRO A 31 -5.84 10.23 -4.90
C PRO A 31 -5.25 10.07 -6.29
N ARG A 32 -3.97 10.41 -6.41
CA ARG A 32 -3.19 10.20 -7.63
C ARG A 32 -2.65 8.76 -7.67
N PRO A 33 -2.20 8.27 -8.84
CA PRO A 33 -1.57 6.96 -8.94
C PRO A 33 -0.41 6.74 -7.95
N GLU A 34 0.38 7.80 -7.69
CA GLU A 34 1.52 7.79 -6.78
C GLU A 34 1.11 7.57 -5.31
N ASP A 35 -0.07 8.04 -4.92
CA ASP A 35 -0.59 7.91 -3.56
C ASP A 35 -1.04 6.48 -3.23
N CYS A 36 -1.27 5.67 -4.27
CA CYS A 36 -1.70 4.28 -4.18
C CYS A 36 -0.65 3.30 -4.70
N SER A 37 0.61 3.72 -4.78
CA SER A 37 1.68 2.89 -5.34
C SER A 37 2.10 1.77 -4.39
N LEU A 38 2.71 0.74 -4.96
CA LEU A 38 3.28 -0.39 -4.23
C LEU A 38 4.30 0.11 -3.19
N GLY A 39 4.25 -0.47 -2.00
CA GLY A 39 5.16 -0.11 -0.91
C GLY A 39 4.78 1.14 -0.12
N LYS A 40 3.72 1.87 -0.49
CA LYS A 40 3.26 3.04 0.26
C LYS A 40 2.79 2.67 1.66
N PHE A 41 3.22 3.48 2.64
CA PHE A 41 2.73 3.39 4.00
C PHE A 41 1.39 4.10 4.14
N VAL A 42 0.44 3.40 4.74
CA VAL A 42 -0.92 3.89 4.95
C VAL A 42 -1.36 3.70 6.39
N ILE A 43 -2.32 4.50 6.81
CA ILE A 43 -3.05 4.30 8.05
C ILE A 43 -4.48 3.89 7.71
N MET A 44 -4.91 2.77 8.28
CA MET A 44 -6.26 2.23 8.21
C MET A 44 -6.98 2.58 9.52
N GLY A 45 -8.11 3.27 9.39
CA GLY A 45 -8.85 3.76 10.54
C GLY A 45 -8.04 4.72 11.41
N ARG A 46 -8.05 4.50 12.72
CA ARG A 46 -7.43 5.42 13.69
C ARG A 46 -5.92 5.27 13.84
N GLU A 47 -5.43 4.02 13.84
CA GLU A 47 -4.06 3.75 14.29
C GLU A 47 -3.36 2.59 13.58
N THR A 48 -4.06 1.77 12.80
CA THR A 48 -3.44 0.61 12.15
C THR A 48 -2.59 1.05 10.97
N VAL A 49 -1.30 0.73 11.04
CA VAL A 49 -0.34 1.00 9.97
C VAL A 49 -0.25 -0.18 9.04
N GLY A 50 -0.31 0.08 7.74
CA GLY A 50 -0.19 -0.93 6.70
C GLY A 50 0.70 -0.50 5.55
N ILE A 51 0.98 -1.44 4.68
CA ILE A 51 1.73 -1.25 3.42
C ILE A 51 0.88 -1.75 2.27
N ILE A 52 0.78 -0.96 1.20
CA ILE A 52 0.15 -1.39 -0.05
C ILE A 52 1.03 -2.43 -0.72
N THR A 53 0.49 -3.64 -0.92
CA THR A 53 1.22 -4.80 -1.45
C THR A 53 0.76 -5.23 -2.84
N ASN A 54 -0.40 -4.77 -3.28
CA ASN A 54 -0.92 -5.07 -4.62
C ASN A 54 -1.99 -4.05 -5.04
N THR A 55 -2.22 -3.96 -6.34
CA THR A 55 -3.31 -3.15 -6.92
C THR A 55 -4.09 -4.01 -7.91
N THR A 56 -5.42 -3.96 -7.81
CA THR A 56 -6.34 -4.65 -8.71
C THR A 56 -7.32 -3.64 -9.27
N ILE A 57 -7.56 -3.71 -10.59
CA ILE A 57 -8.59 -2.93 -11.25
C ILE A 57 -9.67 -3.92 -11.68
N VAL A 58 -10.90 -3.69 -11.24
CA VAL A 58 -12.04 -4.51 -11.61
C VAL A 58 -12.92 -3.74 -12.59
N ASP A 59 -13.20 -4.38 -13.71
CA ASP A 59 -14.17 -3.93 -14.68
C ASP A 59 -15.47 -4.71 -14.41
N PRO A 60 -16.56 -4.07 -13.99
CA PRO A 60 -17.81 -4.76 -13.68
C PRO A 60 -18.48 -5.36 -14.91
N ASP A 61 -18.14 -4.88 -16.10
CA ASP A 61 -18.71 -5.36 -17.37
C ASP A 61 -17.89 -6.51 -17.98
N TYR A 62 -17.85 -7.64 -17.27
CA TYR A 62 -17.26 -8.88 -17.77
C TYR A 62 -17.97 -9.32 -19.07
N GLY A 63 -17.36 -9.00 -20.22
CA GLY A 63 -17.80 -9.52 -21.52
C GLY A 63 -18.16 -8.51 -22.60
N ARG A 64 -18.32 -7.23 -22.30
CA ARG A 64 -18.44 -6.20 -23.33
C ARG A 64 -17.05 -5.82 -23.85
N ARG A 65 -16.63 -6.45 -24.94
CA ARG A 65 -15.48 -5.98 -25.72
C ARG A 65 -15.87 -4.68 -26.44
N ILE A 66 -15.65 -3.55 -25.80
CA ILE A 66 -15.76 -2.25 -26.46
C ILE A 66 -14.42 -2.00 -27.15
N TYR A 67 -14.46 -1.94 -28.48
CA TYR A 67 -13.32 -1.60 -29.31
C TYR A 67 -13.34 -0.09 -29.57
N GLY A 68 -12.27 0.62 -29.23
CA GLY A 68 -12.11 2.05 -29.47
C GLY A 68 -10.97 2.65 -28.65
N SER A 69 -10.57 3.87 -29.00
CA SER A 69 -9.62 4.63 -28.18
C SER A 69 -10.27 5.07 -26.85
N VAL A 70 -9.45 5.40 -25.86
CA VAL A 70 -9.95 5.92 -24.55
C VAL A 70 -10.76 7.18 -24.72
N GLU A 71 -10.38 8.04 -25.69
CA GLU A 71 -11.11 9.26 -26.03
C GLU A 71 -12.48 8.96 -26.64
N GLU A 72 -12.56 8.00 -27.53
CA GLU A 72 -13.84 7.57 -28.13
C GLU A 72 -14.75 6.94 -27.08
N MET A 73 -14.21 6.14 -26.16
CA MET A 73 -14.97 5.55 -25.04
C MET A 73 -15.49 6.62 -24.09
N ARG A 74 -14.69 7.64 -23.75
CA ARG A 74 -15.13 8.78 -22.90
C ARG A 74 -16.25 9.58 -23.55
N ALA A 75 -16.21 9.75 -24.87
CA ALA A 75 -17.22 10.51 -25.61
C ALA A 75 -18.54 9.75 -25.80
N LEU A 76 -18.48 8.41 -25.98
CA LEU A 76 -19.65 7.59 -26.28
C LEU A 76 -20.28 6.97 -25.03
N ILE A 77 -19.48 6.59 -24.04
CA ILE A 77 -19.94 5.88 -22.84
C ILE A 77 -19.14 6.41 -21.62
N PRO A 78 -19.39 7.65 -21.18
CA PRO A 78 -18.65 8.23 -20.05
C PRO A 78 -18.76 7.38 -18.78
N ASP A 79 -19.93 6.80 -18.53
CA ASP A 79 -20.22 5.97 -17.35
C ASP A 79 -19.39 4.68 -17.31
N TYR A 80 -18.98 4.13 -18.48
CA TYR A 80 -18.21 2.89 -18.55
C TYR A 80 -16.82 2.98 -17.91
N LEU A 81 -16.15 4.12 -18.03
CA LEU A 81 -14.85 4.35 -17.37
C LEU A 81 -15.03 4.69 -15.88
N ASP A 82 -16.15 5.32 -15.53
CA ASP A 82 -16.50 5.65 -14.15
C ASP A 82 -16.95 4.42 -13.35
N GLU A 83 -17.37 3.33 -14.00
CA GLU A 83 -17.75 2.08 -13.33
C GLU A 83 -16.54 1.24 -12.89
N ARG A 84 -15.36 1.45 -13.48
CA ARG A 84 -14.15 0.72 -13.08
C ARG A 84 -13.74 1.08 -11.66
N GLU A 85 -13.48 0.06 -10.87
CA GLU A 85 -13.06 0.23 -9.49
C GLU A 85 -11.60 -0.21 -9.31
N LYS A 86 -10.85 0.60 -8.59
CA LYS A 86 -9.48 0.30 -8.19
C LYS A 86 -9.46 -0.13 -6.73
N PHE A 87 -8.88 -1.30 -6.50
CA PHE A 87 -8.66 -1.84 -5.17
C PHE A 87 -7.16 -1.95 -4.88
N VAL A 88 -6.80 -1.81 -3.63
CA VAL A 88 -5.45 -2.10 -3.15
C VAL A 88 -5.52 -3.15 -2.05
N SER A 89 -4.56 -4.07 -2.08
CA SER A 89 -4.29 -4.99 -0.99
C SER A 89 -3.31 -4.33 -0.02
N ILE A 90 -3.59 -4.41 1.27
CA ILE A 90 -2.80 -3.79 2.33
C ILE A 90 -2.46 -4.85 3.35
N VAL A 91 -1.18 -4.99 3.69
CA VAL A 91 -0.73 -5.80 4.83
C VAL A 91 -0.54 -4.89 6.03
N ALA A 92 -1.24 -5.19 7.13
CA ALA A 92 -1.06 -4.50 8.41
C ALA A 92 0.28 -4.90 9.03
N ILE A 93 1.07 -3.90 9.41
CA ILE A 93 2.44 -4.06 9.92
C ILE A 93 2.63 -3.54 11.33
N GLY A 94 1.58 -2.99 11.94
CA GLY A 94 1.60 -2.49 13.30
C GLY A 94 0.52 -1.46 13.59
N THR A 95 0.70 -0.79 14.70
CA THR A 95 -0.03 0.43 15.06
C THR A 95 0.94 1.61 15.02
N LYS A 96 0.45 2.84 15.04
CA LYS A 96 1.29 4.05 15.09
C LYS A 96 2.39 4.00 16.17
N SER A 97 2.13 3.29 17.28
CA SER A 97 3.05 3.20 18.42
C SER A 97 3.99 1.99 18.39
N LYS A 98 3.66 0.95 17.62
CA LYS A 98 4.38 -0.34 17.69
C LYS A 98 4.30 -1.10 16.37
N GLN A 99 5.45 -1.54 15.88
CA GLN A 99 5.55 -2.51 14.78
C GLN A 99 5.22 -3.93 15.25
N GLY A 100 4.57 -4.72 14.41
CA GLY A 100 4.24 -6.11 14.66
C GLY A 100 2.78 -6.45 14.32
N ILE A 101 2.38 -7.69 14.64
CA ILE A 101 1.00 -8.12 14.44
C ILE A 101 0.07 -7.32 15.37
N ILE A 102 -0.97 -6.75 14.78
CA ILE A 102 -2.00 -6.00 15.50
C ILE A 102 -2.93 -6.96 16.27
N SER A 103 -3.43 -6.51 17.41
CA SER A 103 -4.39 -7.28 18.22
C SER A 103 -5.85 -6.95 17.87
N SER A 104 -6.10 -5.75 17.38
CA SER A 104 -7.43 -5.29 16.94
C SER A 104 -7.41 -4.95 15.46
N THR A 105 -8.46 -5.32 14.77
CA THR A 105 -8.60 -5.09 13.32
C THR A 105 -9.38 -3.82 13.05
N PRO A 106 -9.04 -3.05 12.01
CA PRO A 106 -9.90 -2.00 11.51
C PRO A 106 -11.22 -2.57 10.96
N PHE A 107 -12.28 -1.76 10.96
CA PHE A 107 -13.59 -2.15 10.46
C PHE A 107 -13.77 -1.80 8.99
N VAL A 108 -14.69 -2.53 8.34
CA VAL A 108 -15.18 -2.16 7.00
C VAL A 108 -15.82 -0.78 7.06
N GLY A 109 -15.50 0.07 6.06
CA GLY A 109 -15.93 1.46 5.99
C GLY A 109 -14.97 2.46 6.64
N GLU A 110 -13.94 2.01 7.38
CA GLU A 110 -12.91 2.91 7.89
C GLU A 110 -12.03 3.45 6.75
N LEU A 111 -11.64 4.71 6.91
CA LEU A 111 -10.80 5.43 5.94
C LEU A 111 -9.39 4.86 5.88
N VAL A 112 -8.81 4.91 4.69
CA VAL A 112 -7.41 4.65 4.43
C VAL A 112 -6.76 5.94 3.95
N ARG A 113 -5.66 6.33 4.58
CA ARG A 113 -4.90 7.52 4.21
C ARG A 113 -3.40 7.22 4.10
N VAL A 114 -2.71 7.98 3.28
CA VAL A 114 -1.23 7.91 3.18
C VAL A 114 -0.59 8.49 4.44
N MET A 115 0.46 7.85 4.92
CA MET A 115 1.29 8.40 5.99
C MET A 115 2.16 9.55 5.46
N ASP A 116 2.27 10.61 6.23
CA ASP A 116 3.25 11.65 5.95
C ASP A 116 4.66 11.26 6.42
N ARG A 117 5.65 12.08 6.02
CA ARG A 117 7.07 11.83 6.30
C ARG A 117 7.37 11.74 7.81
N GLU A 118 6.70 12.54 8.62
CA GLU A 118 6.90 12.59 10.07
C GLU A 118 6.30 11.34 10.74
N GLU A 119 5.13 10.91 10.30
CA GLU A 119 4.49 9.68 10.76
C GLU A 119 5.33 8.45 10.41
N ILE A 120 5.86 8.37 9.16
CA ILE A 120 6.77 7.29 8.76
C ILE A 120 8.02 7.29 9.61
N ARG A 121 8.62 8.47 9.88
CA ARG A 121 9.79 8.59 10.76
C ARG A 121 9.47 8.11 12.17
N ALA A 122 8.38 8.58 12.76
CA ALA A 122 7.97 8.20 14.12
C ALA A 122 7.67 6.69 14.26
N PHE A 123 7.12 6.08 13.20
CA PHE A 123 6.86 4.63 13.19
C PHE A 123 8.14 3.78 13.10
N HIS A 124 9.16 4.28 12.41
CA HIS A 124 10.40 3.53 12.18
C HIS A 124 11.52 3.86 13.15
N GLU A 125 11.49 5.00 13.81
CA GLU A 125 12.54 5.41 14.74
C GLU A 125 12.04 5.37 16.19
N LYS A 126 12.75 4.62 17.02
CA LYS A 126 12.50 4.61 18.46
C LYS A 126 13.84 4.69 19.22
N ASN A 127 14.00 5.72 20.03
CA ASN A 127 15.23 6.00 20.79
C ASN A 127 16.47 6.09 19.87
N GLY A 128 16.35 6.72 18.70
CA GLY A 128 17.43 6.84 17.73
C GLY A 128 17.78 5.54 16.97
N VAL A 129 17.00 4.48 17.15
CA VAL A 129 17.21 3.19 16.46
C VAL A 129 16.18 3.00 15.38
N LEU A 130 16.64 2.81 14.13
CA LEU A 130 15.80 2.43 13.00
C LEU A 130 15.29 0.99 13.16
N ARG A 131 14.00 0.79 12.99
CA ARG A 131 13.34 -0.51 13.11
C ARG A 131 12.54 -0.82 11.84
N ILE A 132 12.66 -2.06 11.35
CA ILE A 132 11.92 -2.62 10.22
C ILE A 132 11.52 -4.06 10.60
N SER A 133 10.98 -4.25 11.81
CA SER A 133 10.68 -5.58 12.35
C SER A 133 9.45 -6.24 11.72
N TYR A 134 8.69 -5.52 10.89
CA TYR A 134 7.56 -6.03 10.13
C TYR A 134 7.97 -6.72 8.81
N LEU A 135 9.21 -6.58 8.36
CA LEU A 135 9.64 -7.13 7.06
C LEU A 135 9.32 -8.63 6.87
N PRO A 136 9.42 -9.50 7.90
CA PRO A 136 9.04 -10.90 7.78
C PRO A 136 7.58 -11.13 7.41
N TYR A 137 6.66 -10.22 7.75
CA TYR A 137 5.22 -10.36 7.43
C TYR A 137 4.90 -10.12 5.96
N LEU A 138 5.82 -9.48 5.23
CA LEU A 138 5.71 -9.25 3.80
C LEU A 138 6.34 -10.37 2.96
N TYR A 139 7.05 -11.30 3.59
CA TYR A 139 7.88 -12.28 2.89
C TYR A 139 7.09 -13.20 1.96
N GLU A 140 5.86 -13.51 2.30
CA GLU A 140 4.97 -14.37 1.49
C GLU A 140 4.20 -13.58 0.40
N GLU A 141 4.37 -12.26 0.34
CA GLU A 141 3.69 -11.47 -0.68
C GLU A 141 4.29 -11.76 -2.07
N PRO A 142 3.44 -11.93 -3.10
CA PRO A 142 3.90 -12.25 -4.46
C PRO A 142 4.89 -11.23 -5.03
N LEU A 143 4.72 -9.96 -4.68
CA LEU A 143 5.55 -8.84 -5.14
C LEU A 143 6.60 -8.41 -4.10
N PHE A 144 7.02 -9.31 -3.21
CA PHE A 144 7.93 -9.00 -2.11
C PHE A 144 9.17 -8.22 -2.52
N ASP A 145 9.83 -8.62 -3.61
CA ASP A 145 11.06 -7.98 -4.08
C ASP A 145 10.82 -6.52 -4.49
N ALA A 146 9.70 -6.27 -5.19
CA ALA A 146 9.31 -4.93 -5.59
C ALA A 146 8.88 -4.08 -4.38
N ILE A 147 8.18 -4.69 -3.42
CA ILE A 147 7.79 -4.04 -2.16
C ILE A 147 9.02 -3.62 -1.37
N VAL A 148 10.01 -4.51 -1.20
CA VAL A 148 11.25 -4.20 -0.48
C VAL A 148 12.01 -3.08 -1.15
N ASN A 149 12.10 -3.07 -2.48
CA ASN A 149 12.75 -1.99 -3.21
C ASN A 149 12.05 -0.65 -2.96
N ALA A 150 10.72 -0.59 -3.11
CA ALA A 150 9.94 0.62 -2.87
C ALA A 150 10.06 1.13 -1.42
N LEU A 151 10.00 0.22 -0.44
CA LEU A 151 10.17 0.54 0.97
C LEU A 151 11.54 1.15 1.26
N VAL A 152 12.60 0.53 0.78
CA VAL A 152 13.97 1.01 1.02
C VAL A 152 14.20 2.34 0.34
N ASP A 153 13.68 2.55 -0.87
CA ASP A 153 13.77 3.82 -1.57
C ASP A 153 13.05 4.93 -0.78
N GLU A 154 11.83 4.71 -0.32
CA GLU A 154 11.09 5.67 0.49
C GLU A 154 11.77 5.96 1.83
N LEU A 155 12.17 4.93 2.57
CA LEU A 155 12.88 5.09 3.83
C LEU A 155 14.24 5.78 3.67
N SER A 156 14.95 5.54 2.57
CA SER A 156 16.23 6.20 2.29
C SER A 156 16.11 7.70 2.03
N THR A 157 14.95 8.19 1.63
CA THR A 157 14.69 9.64 1.53
C THR A 157 14.39 10.28 2.88
N ILE A 158 13.91 9.49 3.86
CA ILE A 158 13.53 9.95 5.20
C ILE A 158 14.71 9.84 6.16
N PHE A 159 15.51 8.77 6.03
CA PHE A 159 16.66 8.43 6.86
C PHE A 159 17.95 8.44 6.03
N GLU A 160 18.30 9.59 5.50
CA GLU A 160 19.48 9.74 4.62
C GLU A 160 20.77 9.27 5.30
N GLU A 161 20.89 9.51 6.62
CA GLU A 161 22.01 9.10 7.46
C GLU A 161 22.10 7.58 7.71
N ARG A 162 21.06 6.83 7.36
CA ARG A 162 20.96 5.36 7.53
C ARG A 162 20.87 4.61 6.19
N ARG A 163 21.17 5.28 5.08
CA ARG A 163 21.05 4.70 3.74
C ARG A 163 21.83 3.41 3.59
N ASP A 164 23.05 3.34 4.12
CA ASP A 164 23.88 2.13 4.05
C ASP A 164 23.25 0.93 4.77
N VAL A 165 22.61 1.17 5.90
CA VAL A 165 21.89 0.15 6.67
C VAL A 165 20.67 -0.33 5.88
N LEU A 166 19.91 0.57 5.29
CA LEU A 166 18.74 0.26 4.47
C LEU A 166 19.12 -0.55 3.21
N GLU A 167 20.21 -0.19 2.55
CA GLU A 167 20.75 -0.99 1.43
C GLU A 167 21.20 -2.38 1.88
N GLY A 168 21.76 -2.51 3.08
CA GLY A 168 22.07 -3.80 3.69
C GLY A 168 20.82 -4.65 3.91
N VAL A 169 19.72 -4.05 4.40
CA VAL A 169 18.42 -4.71 4.58
C VAL A 169 17.87 -5.19 3.23
N ARG A 170 17.91 -4.33 2.19
CA ARG A 170 17.51 -4.69 0.83
C ARG A 170 18.23 -5.93 0.34
N LYS A 171 19.57 -5.91 0.38
CA LYS A 171 20.41 -7.03 -0.07
C LYS A 171 20.11 -8.32 0.67
N MET A 172 19.96 -8.25 2.00
CA MET A 172 19.66 -9.43 2.82
C MET A 172 18.27 -10.01 2.52
N ALA A 173 17.26 -9.16 2.39
CA ALA A 173 15.90 -9.59 2.10
C ALA A 173 15.81 -10.30 0.74
N LEU A 174 16.36 -9.70 -0.32
CA LEU A 174 16.38 -10.27 -1.67
C LEU A 174 17.23 -11.55 -1.73
N TRP A 175 18.38 -11.58 -1.07
CA TRP A 175 19.22 -12.78 -1.01
C TRP A 175 18.50 -13.97 -0.35
N LYS A 176 17.79 -13.73 0.74
CA LYS A 176 17.02 -14.77 1.41
C LYS A 176 15.95 -15.36 0.49
N ARG A 177 15.22 -14.51 -0.24
CA ARG A 177 14.20 -14.93 -1.21
C ARG A 177 14.80 -15.77 -2.34
N MET A 178 15.93 -15.34 -2.91
CA MET A 178 16.62 -16.09 -3.96
C MET A 178 17.01 -17.51 -3.52
N LYS A 179 17.51 -17.68 -2.30
CA LYS A 179 17.88 -19.02 -1.78
C LYS A 179 16.72 -19.98 -1.68
N GLU A 180 15.50 -19.49 -1.45
CA GLU A 180 14.33 -20.36 -1.32
C GLU A 180 13.76 -20.76 -2.69
N VAL A 181 13.90 -19.92 -3.71
CA VAL A 181 13.48 -20.22 -5.09
C VAL A 181 14.38 -21.30 -5.73
N TYR A 182 15.65 -21.38 -5.31
CA TYR A 182 16.64 -22.35 -5.86
C TYR A 182 16.84 -23.60 -4.99
N ARG A 183 15.98 -23.85 -4.01
CA ARG A 183 15.91 -25.09 -3.24
C ARG A 183 14.75 -25.97 -3.72
#